data_c52dc044d5a90f594e6f8ccab2e83e09
#
_entry.id   c52dc044d5a90f594e6f8ccab2e83e09
#
_cell.length_a   1.000
_cell.length_b   1.000
_cell.length_c   1.000
_cell.angle_alpha   90.00
_cell.angle_beta   90.00
_cell.angle_gamma   90.00
#
_symmetry.space_group_name_H-M   'P 1'
#
loop_
_entity.id
_entity.type
_entity.pdbx_description
1 polymer ?
#
loop_
_entity_poly.entity_id
_entity_poly.type
_entity_poly.pdbx_seq_one_letter_code
_entity_poly.pdbx_strand_id
1 'polypeptide(L)'
;MAQRQRAQSVNAPGGPHSISLKVLRLSRPSLATQTPLPPTSFGNGLDINPQASLAYPSANADSTFPLTPLLTLPAAFGAAYVGETFACTLCANNELQSDDNRSISGVRIVAELQTPSKDEPIPLELASAEAEADADESDMEPGTTLQRTVRHDLKDEGQHVLAVTVSYTETLSNGEGGASGGRARTFRKLYQFVAQQLIIVRSKITPMKQRSKDENRKWILEAQLENVGETSVAVERVLANEDEGVGAKAVDGGETVVLKPQDVEQVMFVLEEDGNGKIGGRTLVQLSIDWRSAMGEKGSVTTGWLASRS
;
A
#
# COMPACT_ATOMS: atom_id res chain seq x y z
N MET A 1 -3.39 22.81 3.54
CA MET A 1 -3.40 22.67 5.02
C MET A 1 -4.01 21.32 5.36
N ALA A 2 -3.18 20.33 5.62
CA ALA A 2 -3.63 18.98 5.95
C ALA A 2 -4.21 18.96 7.38
N GLN A 3 -5.51 18.74 7.49
CA GLN A 3 -6.17 18.48 8.78
C GLN A 3 -5.73 17.11 9.30
N ARG A 4 -4.98 17.11 10.41
CA ARG A 4 -4.74 15.89 11.21
C ARG A 4 -6.08 15.37 11.73
N GLN A 5 -6.62 14.33 11.13
CA GLN A 5 -7.76 13.60 11.69
C GLN A 5 -7.30 12.90 12.98
N ARG A 6 -7.85 13.35 14.10
CA ARG A 6 -7.67 12.71 15.41
C ARG A 6 -8.45 11.40 15.45
N ALA A 7 -7.75 10.31 15.79
CA ALA A 7 -8.40 9.06 16.14
C ALA A 7 -9.39 9.27 17.28
N GLN A 8 -10.65 8.87 17.10
CA GLN A 8 -11.65 8.88 18.15
C GLN A 8 -11.46 7.65 19.05
N SER A 9 -11.18 7.88 20.31
CA SER A 9 -11.09 6.85 21.34
C SER A 9 -12.47 6.70 22.01
N VAL A 10 -13.03 5.51 21.97
CA VAL A 10 -14.23 5.16 22.76
C VAL A 10 -13.75 4.84 24.19
N ASN A 11 -13.91 5.78 25.11
CA ASN A 11 -13.50 5.62 26.50
C ASN A 11 -14.48 4.72 27.28
N ALA A 12 -14.00 3.58 27.78
CA ALA A 12 -14.60 2.87 28.89
C ALA A 12 -14.32 3.60 30.23
N PRO A 13 -15.19 3.51 31.26
CA PRO A 13 -15.04 4.19 32.54
C PRO A 13 -13.88 3.58 33.35
N GLY A 14 -12.71 4.15 33.20
CA GLY A 14 -11.50 3.77 33.94
C GLY A 14 -10.34 4.59 33.41
N GLY A 15 -9.54 5.20 34.30
CA GLY A 15 -8.44 6.12 33.99
C GLY A 15 -7.62 5.84 32.72
N PRO A 16 -6.62 6.63 32.40
CA PRO A 16 -5.85 6.49 31.17
C PRO A 16 -5.29 5.06 31.02
N HIS A 17 -5.20 4.58 29.79
CA HIS A 17 -4.62 3.25 29.51
C HIS A 17 -3.09 3.31 29.72
N SER A 18 -2.55 2.26 30.35
CA SER A 18 -1.10 2.09 30.53
C SER A 18 -0.41 1.60 29.26
N ILE A 19 -1.19 1.11 28.28
CA ILE A 19 -0.72 0.78 26.93
C ILE A 19 -1.16 1.86 25.96
N SER A 20 -0.22 2.37 25.16
CA SER A 20 -0.52 3.20 23.99
C SER A 20 -0.42 2.37 22.70
N LEU A 21 -1.23 2.72 21.70
CA LEU A 21 -1.16 2.11 20.38
C LEU A 21 -0.71 3.16 19.36
N LYS A 22 0.34 2.83 18.60
CA LYS A 22 0.78 3.55 17.41
C LYS A 22 0.62 2.65 16.19
N VAL A 23 0.15 3.22 15.08
CA VAL A 23 0.04 2.53 13.80
C VAL A 23 0.87 3.29 12.80
N LEU A 24 1.82 2.60 12.18
CA LEU A 24 2.77 3.18 11.25
C LEU A 24 2.61 2.46 9.90
N ARG A 25 2.29 3.22 8.85
CA ARG A 25 2.27 2.66 7.49
C ARG A 25 3.68 2.25 7.10
N LEU A 26 3.80 1.05 6.55
CA LEU A 26 5.05 0.57 5.97
C LEU A 26 5.12 0.97 4.50
N SER A 27 6.23 1.56 4.11
CA SER A 27 6.55 1.87 2.73
C SER A 27 8.06 1.85 2.55
N ARG A 28 8.52 1.82 1.31
CA ARG A 28 9.92 2.05 1.00
C ARG A 28 10.18 3.55 0.97
N PRO A 29 11.28 4.04 1.57
CA PRO A 29 11.64 5.43 1.43
C PRO A 29 12.05 5.70 -0.03
N SER A 30 11.73 6.90 -0.54
CA SER A 30 12.22 7.39 -1.82
C SER A 30 13.11 8.61 -1.62
N LEU A 31 13.93 8.93 -2.60
CA LEU A 31 14.68 10.18 -2.60
C LEU A 31 13.69 11.35 -2.66
N ALA A 32 13.97 12.40 -1.90
CA ALA A 32 13.24 13.65 -1.99
C ALA A 32 13.29 14.19 -3.43
N THR A 33 12.32 15.01 -3.80
CA THR A 33 12.30 15.67 -5.10
C THR A 33 13.61 16.41 -5.33
N GLN A 34 14.29 16.07 -6.41
CA GLN A 34 15.55 16.72 -6.78
C GLN A 34 15.21 18.06 -7.46
N THR A 35 15.74 19.15 -6.91
CA THR A 35 15.61 20.48 -7.51
C THR A 35 17.00 20.98 -7.90
N PRO A 36 17.17 21.60 -9.10
CA PRO A 36 18.42 22.23 -9.43
C PRO A 36 18.70 23.36 -8.43
N LEU A 37 19.96 23.50 -8.02
CA LEU A 37 20.37 24.66 -7.25
C LEU A 37 20.12 25.92 -8.10
N PRO A 38 19.60 27.00 -7.50
CA PRO A 38 19.54 28.28 -8.19
C PRO A 38 20.97 28.65 -8.61
N PRO A 39 21.16 29.19 -9.84
CA PRO A 39 22.47 29.63 -10.24
C PRO A 39 22.96 30.65 -9.20
N THR A 40 24.14 30.41 -8.65
CA THR A 40 24.79 31.36 -7.76
C THR A 40 25.02 32.64 -8.55
N SER A 41 24.06 33.53 -8.50
CA SER A 41 24.21 34.86 -9.07
C SER A 41 25.28 35.56 -8.26
N PHE A 42 26.46 35.63 -8.79
CA PHE A 42 27.55 36.42 -8.24
C PHE A 42 27.05 37.85 -8.03
N GLY A 43 26.78 38.22 -6.80
CA GLY A 43 26.43 39.59 -6.46
C GLY A 43 25.56 39.87 -5.25
N ASN A 44 24.85 38.89 -4.70
CA ASN A 44 23.90 39.13 -3.60
C ASN A 44 24.31 38.51 -2.25
N GLY A 45 25.58 38.56 -1.89
CA GLY A 45 25.99 38.50 -0.46
C GLY A 45 25.75 37.23 0.35
N LEU A 46 25.18 36.19 -0.21
CA LEU A 46 25.04 34.88 0.42
C LEU A 46 26.07 33.92 -0.22
N ASP A 47 27.29 34.02 0.27
CA ASP A 47 28.35 33.08 -0.10
C ASP A 47 28.12 31.77 0.67
N ILE A 48 27.23 30.92 0.15
CA ILE A 48 27.01 29.58 0.74
C ILE A 48 28.22 28.74 0.34
N ASN A 49 29.03 28.39 1.36
CA ASN A 49 30.16 27.51 1.16
C ASN A 49 29.66 26.21 0.50
N PRO A 50 30.25 25.77 -0.64
CA PRO A 50 29.88 24.50 -1.29
C PRO A 50 29.92 23.28 -0.35
N GLN A 51 30.70 23.31 0.72
CA GLN A 51 30.74 22.28 1.74
C GLN A 51 29.51 22.29 2.68
N ALA A 52 28.77 23.39 2.74
CA ALA A 52 27.49 23.46 3.47
C ALA A 52 26.32 22.92 2.64
N SER A 53 26.52 22.67 1.36
CA SER A 53 25.58 22.03 0.48
C SER A 53 25.54 20.53 0.81
N LEU A 54 24.34 19.96 1.01
CA LEU A 54 24.10 18.52 1.06
C LEU A 54 24.30 17.86 -0.33
N ALA A 55 24.91 18.55 -1.27
CA ALA A 55 25.24 18.05 -2.58
C ALA A 55 26.24 16.90 -2.47
N TYR A 56 25.96 15.82 -3.20
CA TYR A 56 26.90 14.72 -3.32
C TYR A 56 28.20 15.24 -3.98
N PRO A 57 29.39 14.99 -3.40
CA PRO A 57 30.63 15.46 -4.00
C PRO A 57 30.80 14.82 -5.37
N SER A 58 30.64 15.61 -6.41
CA SER A 58 30.88 15.22 -7.80
C SER A 58 32.27 15.66 -8.20
N ALA A 59 33.02 14.79 -8.89
CA ALA A 59 34.36 15.12 -9.42
C ALA A 59 34.30 16.21 -10.51
N ASN A 60 33.12 16.54 -11.04
CA ASN A 60 32.89 17.58 -12.02
C ASN A 60 32.28 18.81 -11.35
N ALA A 61 33.08 19.89 -11.26
CA ALA A 61 32.66 21.17 -10.66
C ALA A 61 31.45 21.84 -11.34
N ASP A 62 31.03 21.33 -12.48
CA ASP A 62 29.93 21.91 -13.30
C ASP A 62 28.57 21.24 -13.10
N SER A 63 28.42 20.28 -12.16
CA SER A 63 27.12 19.66 -11.96
C SER A 63 26.19 20.60 -11.17
N THR A 64 25.33 21.29 -11.89
CA THR A 64 24.27 22.16 -11.36
C THR A 64 23.15 21.37 -10.68
N PHE A 65 23.26 20.06 -10.58
CA PHE A 65 22.23 19.15 -10.05
C PHE A 65 22.79 18.25 -8.94
N PRO A 66 22.96 18.77 -7.72
CA PRO A 66 23.39 17.92 -6.62
C PRO A 66 22.27 16.94 -6.24
N LEU A 67 22.61 15.66 -6.11
CA LEU A 67 21.72 14.68 -5.52
C LEU A 67 21.54 14.98 -4.04
N THR A 68 20.32 15.28 -3.62
CA THR A 68 19.99 15.46 -2.22
C THR A 68 19.78 14.09 -1.57
N PRO A 69 20.58 13.69 -0.56
CA PRO A 69 20.47 12.38 0.07
C PRO A 69 19.31 12.27 1.04
N LEU A 70 18.36 13.20 0.98
CA LEU A 70 17.18 13.18 1.83
C LEU A 70 16.19 12.12 1.33
N LEU A 71 15.74 11.29 2.26
CA LEU A 71 14.70 10.31 2.03
C LEU A 71 13.36 10.86 2.51
N THR A 72 12.33 10.62 1.73
CA THR A 72 10.95 10.91 2.12
C THR A 72 10.20 9.62 2.36
N LEU A 73 9.31 9.65 3.34
CA LEU A 73 8.33 8.60 3.62
C LEU A 73 6.94 9.14 3.30
N PRO A 74 5.99 8.29 2.88
CA PRO A 74 4.63 8.72 2.68
C PRO A 74 4.04 9.20 4.01
N ALA A 75 3.10 10.13 3.95
CA ALA A 75 2.31 10.49 5.11
C ALA A 75 1.61 9.26 5.66
N ALA A 76 1.55 9.13 7.00
CA ALA A 76 0.79 8.05 7.62
C ALA A 76 -0.65 8.07 7.10
N PHE A 77 -1.13 6.93 6.60
CA PHE A 77 -2.45 6.79 5.98
C PHE A 77 -2.73 7.82 4.86
N GLY A 78 -1.70 8.19 4.10
CA GLY A 78 -1.87 8.97 2.87
C GLY A 78 -2.68 8.23 1.81
N ALA A 79 -2.64 8.67 0.56
CA ALA A 79 -3.34 8.01 -0.53
C ALA A 79 -2.95 6.53 -0.59
N ALA A 80 -3.96 5.67 -0.55
CA ALA A 80 -3.85 4.25 -0.83
C ALA A 80 -4.46 4.00 -2.22
N TYR A 81 -3.98 2.99 -2.92
CA TYR A 81 -4.46 2.69 -4.26
C TYR A 81 -5.05 1.30 -4.36
N VAL A 82 -6.11 1.18 -5.15
CA VAL A 82 -6.69 -0.12 -5.50
C VAL A 82 -5.63 -0.96 -6.21
N GLY A 83 -5.48 -2.21 -5.78
CA GLY A 83 -4.47 -3.13 -6.29
C GLY A 83 -3.16 -3.13 -5.51
N GLU A 84 -2.93 -2.18 -4.59
CA GLU A 84 -1.74 -2.23 -3.73
C GLU A 84 -1.94 -3.14 -2.52
N THR A 85 -0.83 -3.66 -1.98
CA THR A 85 -0.81 -4.31 -0.68
C THR A 85 -0.62 -3.27 0.41
N PHE A 86 -1.69 -2.91 1.10
CA PHE A 86 -1.63 -2.07 2.29
C PHE A 86 -0.84 -2.79 3.38
N ALA A 87 0.19 -2.14 3.90
CA ALA A 87 1.02 -2.69 4.96
C ALA A 87 1.21 -1.66 6.08
N CYS A 88 1.04 -2.10 7.33
CA CYS A 88 1.30 -1.27 8.50
C CYS A 88 1.86 -2.08 9.66
N THR A 89 2.56 -1.39 10.56
CA THR A 89 3.02 -1.92 11.83
C THR A 89 2.14 -1.38 12.96
N LEU A 90 1.68 -2.27 13.80
CA LEU A 90 0.91 -2.00 15.01
C LEU A 90 1.86 -2.12 16.20
N CYS A 91 2.06 -1.03 16.94
CA CYS A 91 2.97 -0.97 18.08
C CYS A 91 2.15 -0.68 19.35
N ALA A 92 2.01 -1.68 20.22
CA ALA A 92 1.48 -1.50 21.56
C ALA A 92 2.65 -1.24 22.51
N ASN A 93 2.73 -0.01 23.04
CA ASN A 93 3.84 0.40 23.89
C ASN A 93 3.39 0.42 25.35
N ASN A 94 4.17 -0.18 26.24
CA ASN A 94 3.97 -0.06 27.69
C ASN A 94 4.50 1.30 28.15
N GLU A 95 3.60 2.19 28.54
CA GLU A 95 3.92 3.56 28.98
C GLU A 95 4.19 3.66 30.49
N LEU A 96 4.23 2.53 31.21
CA LEU A 96 4.58 2.52 32.64
C LEU A 96 6.05 2.92 32.82
N GLN A 97 6.34 3.55 33.96
CA GLN A 97 7.69 3.82 34.40
C GLN A 97 8.22 2.64 35.23
N SER A 98 9.54 2.48 35.30
CA SER A 98 10.16 1.38 36.04
C SER A 98 9.90 1.42 37.57
N ASP A 99 9.48 2.54 38.09
CA ASP A 99 9.11 2.75 39.51
C ASP A 99 7.61 2.65 39.77
N ASP A 100 6.81 2.36 38.72
CA ASP A 100 5.38 2.15 38.85
C ASP A 100 5.12 0.85 39.62
N ASN A 101 4.13 0.87 40.51
CA ASN A 101 3.69 -0.34 41.22
C ASN A 101 2.70 -1.21 40.42
N ARG A 102 2.60 -0.98 39.12
CA ARG A 102 1.75 -1.72 38.17
C ARG A 102 2.59 -2.56 37.26
N SER A 103 2.10 -3.74 36.92
CA SER A 103 2.65 -4.59 35.87
C SER A 103 1.60 -4.87 34.80
N ILE A 104 2.06 -5.17 33.59
CA ILE A 104 1.22 -5.46 32.43
C ILE A 104 1.56 -6.83 31.91
N SER A 105 0.53 -7.66 31.70
CA SER A 105 0.67 -9.01 31.13
C SER A 105 -0.43 -9.29 30.13
N GLY A 106 -0.25 -10.33 29.30
CA GLY A 106 -1.26 -10.82 28.35
C GLY A 106 -1.68 -9.78 27.32
N VAL A 107 -0.73 -9.01 26.77
CA VAL A 107 -1.02 -7.99 25.76
C VAL A 107 -1.34 -8.65 24.44
N ARG A 108 -2.56 -8.43 23.96
CA ARG A 108 -3.05 -8.97 22.71
C ARG A 108 -3.53 -7.85 21.77
N ILE A 109 -3.12 -7.94 20.51
CA ILE A 109 -3.57 -7.04 19.44
C ILE A 109 -4.45 -7.83 18.49
N VAL A 110 -5.60 -7.27 18.14
CA VAL A 110 -6.50 -7.78 17.08
C VAL A 110 -6.76 -6.65 16.10
N ALA A 111 -6.68 -6.93 14.82
CA ALA A 111 -6.94 -5.97 13.76
C ALA A 111 -8.03 -6.47 12.81
N GLU A 112 -8.91 -5.56 12.42
CA GLU A 112 -10.01 -5.81 11.49
C GLU A 112 -10.06 -4.68 10.47
N LEU A 113 -10.41 -5.00 9.23
CA LEU A 113 -10.57 -4.02 8.16
C LEU A 113 -12.02 -3.99 7.67
N GLN A 114 -12.65 -2.84 7.77
CA GLN A 114 -13.93 -2.56 7.11
C GLN A 114 -13.64 -2.05 5.70
N THR A 115 -14.20 -2.70 4.68
CA THR A 115 -14.09 -2.33 3.26
C THR A 115 -15.41 -1.81 2.74
N PRO A 116 -15.41 -1.00 1.65
CA PRO A 116 -16.66 -0.49 1.06
C PRO A 116 -17.59 -1.56 0.53
N SER A 117 -17.04 -2.71 0.08
CA SER A 117 -17.84 -3.78 -0.56
C SER A 117 -18.44 -4.78 0.43
N LYS A 118 -18.03 -4.75 1.70
CA LYS A 118 -18.47 -5.71 2.71
C LYS A 118 -19.04 -5.00 3.93
N ASP A 119 -20.20 -5.47 4.38
CA ASP A 119 -20.83 -4.95 5.60
C ASP A 119 -20.11 -5.46 6.87
N GLU A 120 -19.53 -6.65 6.82
CA GLU A 120 -18.80 -7.25 7.94
C GLU A 120 -17.29 -6.93 7.85
N PRO A 121 -16.65 -6.54 8.97
CA PRO A 121 -15.21 -6.35 9.02
C PRO A 121 -14.46 -7.65 8.74
N ILE A 122 -13.38 -7.54 7.97
CA ILE A 122 -12.48 -8.65 7.65
C ILE A 122 -11.43 -8.76 8.75
N PRO A 123 -11.30 -9.90 9.45
CA PRO A 123 -10.21 -10.11 10.39
C PRO A 123 -8.88 -10.15 9.63
N LEU A 124 -7.87 -9.46 10.16
CA LEU A 124 -6.55 -9.39 9.55
C LEU A 124 -5.57 -10.31 10.28
N GLU A 125 -4.80 -11.06 9.52
CA GLU A 125 -3.70 -11.85 10.07
C GLU A 125 -2.55 -10.93 10.48
N LEU A 126 -2.01 -11.19 11.68
CA LEU A 126 -0.92 -10.44 12.27
C LEU A 126 0.37 -11.26 12.20
N ALA A 127 1.37 -10.74 11.49
CA ALA A 127 2.71 -11.34 11.48
C ALA A 127 3.54 -10.76 12.64
N SER A 128 4.26 -11.63 13.36
CA SER A 128 5.29 -11.22 14.31
C SER A 128 6.60 -10.93 13.59
N ALA A 129 7.37 -9.98 14.07
CA ALA A 129 8.73 -9.73 13.58
C ALA A 129 9.71 -10.79 14.09
N GLU A 130 9.39 -11.42 15.21
CA GLU A 130 10.17 -12.48 15.85
C GLU A 130 9.38 -13.80 15.82
N ALA A 131 10.09 -14.91 15.60
CA ALA A 131 9.50 -16.23 15.44
C ALA A 131 8.96 -16.84 16.75
N GLU A 132 8.82 -16.05 17.82
CA GLU A 132 8.34 -16.53 19.10
C GLU A 132 6.81 -16.41 19.20
N ALA A 133 6.17 -17.53 18.97
CA ALA A 133 4.71 -17.68 18.89
C ALA A 133 4.00 -17.63 20.27
N ASP A 134 4.71 -17.56 21.39
CA ASP A 134 4.14 -17.80 22.73
C ASP A 134 4.21 -16.60 23.69
N ALA A 135 4.37 -15.37 23.19
CA ALA A 135 4.40 -14.16 24.02
C ALA A 135 3.03 -13.74 24.62
N ASP A 136 1.99 -14.53 24.41
CA ASP A 136 0.61 -14.17 24.80
C ASP A 136 0.37 -14.17 26.34
N GLU A 137 1.27 -14.69 27.15
CA GLU A 137 1.14 -14.74 28.62
C GLU A 137 2.29 -14.06 29.40
N SER A 138 3.34 -13.60 28.70
CA SER A 138 4.50 -13.00 29.39
C SER A 138 4.22 -11.58 29.88
N ASP A 139 4.85 -11.21 30.99
CA ASP A 139 4.87 -9.85 31.48
C ASP A 139 5.57 -8.94 30.49
N MET A 140 4.96 -7.81 30.20
CA MET A 140 5.52 -6.79 29.34
C MET A 140 6.26 -5.74 30.17
N GLU A 141 7.57 -5.68 30.07
CA GLU A 141 8.39 -4.73 30.84
C GLU A 141 8.03 -3.28 30.52
N PRO A 142 8.18 -2.34 31.51
CA PRO A 142 8.02 -0.92 31.27
C PRO A 142 8.91 -0.41 30.12
N GLY A 143 8.32 0.41 29.23
CA GLY A 143 9.01 0.98 28.07
C GLY A 143 9.21 0.02 26.90
N THR A 144 8.79 -1.24 26.99
CA THR A 144 8.86 -2.19 25.87
C THR A 144 7.68 -2.05 24.90
N THR A 145 7.82 -2.62 23.71
CA THR A 145 6.82 -2.52 22.64
C THR A 145 6.52 -3.89 22.06
N LEU A 146 5.25 -4.26 22.06
CA LEU A 146 4.76 -5.40 21.27
C LEU A 146 4.46 -4.92 19.85
N GLN A 147 5.17 -5.50 18.88
CA GLN A 147 5.04 -5.13 17.47
C GLN A 147 4.40 -6.26 16.65
N ARG A 148 3.43 -5.91 15.82
CA ARG A 148 2.79 -6.81 14.86
C ARG A 148 2.68 -6.12 13.52
N THR A 149 2.80 -6.87 12.43
CA THR A 149 2.67 -6.35 11.05
C THR A 149 1.40 -6.89 10.43
N VAL A 150 0.68 -5.99 9.76
CA VAL A 150 -0.51 -6.30 8.96
C VAL A 150 -0.18 -6.11 7.49
N ARG A 151 -0.70 -7.00 6.64
CA ARG A 151 -0.70 -6.86 5.18
C ARG A 151 -2.07 -7.22 4.62
N HIS A 152 -2.58 -6.42 3.72
CA HIS A 152 -3.87 -6.66 3.07
C HIS A 152 -3.92 -6.05 1.67
N ASP A 153 -4.36 -6.82 0.68
CA ASP A 153 -4.50 -6.33 -0.69
C ASP A 153 -5.80 -5.53 -0.84
N LEU A 154 -5.68 -4.27 -1.23
CA LEU A 154 -6.81 -3.38 -1.43
C LEU A 154 -7.47 -3.66 -2.78
N LYS A 155 -8.71 -4.15 -2.75
CA LYS A 155 -9.47 -4.49 -3.96
C LYS A 155 -10.58 -3.49 -4.26
N ASP A 156 -11.04 -2.78 -3.25
CA ASP A 156 -12.21 -1.90 -3.32
C ASP A 156 -11.76 -0.44 -3.34
N GLU A 157 -12.43 0.35 -4.16
CA GLU A 157 -12.32 1.81 -4.14
C GLU A 157 -13.22 2.38 -3.05
N GLY A 158 -12.73 3.41 -2.35
CA GLY A 158 -13.51 4.15 -1.35
C GLY A 158 -12.93 4.09 0.05
N GLN A 159 -13.79 4.37 1.03
CA GLN A 159 -13.38 4.51 2.43
C GLN A 159 -13.16 3.17 3.10
N HIS A 160 -11.98 2.99 3.68
CA HIS A 160 -11.60 1.86 4.51
C HIS A 160 -11.42 2.30 5.95
N VAL A 161 -11.72 1.39 6.89
CA VAL A 161 -11.50 1.63 8.32
C VAL A 161 -10.73 0.46 8.92
N LEU A 162 -9.49 0.71 9.30
CA LEU A 162 -8.70 -0.23 10.09
C LEU A 162 -9.06 -0.05 11.57
N ALA A 163 -9.66 -1.07 12.17
CA ALA A 163 -9.98 -1.12 13.58
C ALA A 163 -8.96 -1.99 14.31
N VAL A 164 -8.29 -1.41 15.30
CA VAL A 164 -7.30 -2.14 16.10
C VAL A 164 -7.77 -2.17 17.56
N THR A 165 -7.92 -3.37 18.09
CA THR A 165 -8.29 -3.62 19.47
C THR A 165 -7.08 -4.14 20.23
N VAL A 166 -6.78 -3.51 21.37
CA VAL A 166 -5.72 -3.95 22.28
C VAL A 166 -6.35 -4.34 23.60
N SER A 167 -6.09 -5.55 24.05
CA SER A 167 -6.48 -6.08 25.37
C SER A 167 -5.26 -6.47 26.19
N TYR A 168 -5.30 -6.25 27.48
CA TYR A 168 -4.21 -6.56 28.41
C TYR A 168 -4.72 -6.67 29.85
N THR A 169 -3.93 -7.27 30.70
CA THR A 169 -4.18 -7.34 32.14
C THR A 169 -3.22 -6.40 32.88
N GLU A 170 -3.78 -5.53 33.73
CA GLU A 170 -3.05 -4.61 34.58
C GLU A 170 -3.14 -5.11 36.04
N THR A 171 -2.01 -5.38 36.65
CA THR A 171 -1.91 -5.88 38.04
C THR A 171 -1.24 -4.85 38.91
N LEU A 172 -1.82 -4.55 40.08
CA LEU A 172 -1.22 -3.67 41.12
C LEU A 172 -0.37 -4.53 42.04
N SER A 173 0.88 -4.17 42.23
CA SER A 173 1.75 -4.76 43.26
C SER A 173 1.61 -3.98 44.54
N ASN A 174 1.11 -4.60 45.61
CA ASN A 174 1.14 -4.02 46.93
C ASN A 174 2.52 -4.32 47.54
N GLY A 175 3.23 -3.27 48.02
CA GLY A 175 4.64 -3.31 48.47
C GLY A 175 5.02 -4.35 49.53
N GLU A 176 4.12 -5.23 49.96
CA GLU A 176 4.37 -6.37 50.87
C GLU A 176 4.38 -7.74 50.17
N GLY A 177 4.62 -7.77 48.86
CA GLY A 177 4.77 -9.04 48.09
C GLY A 177 3.46 -9.74 47.74
N GLY A 178 2.32 -9.13 47.99
CA GLY A 178 1.01 -9.63 47.57
C GLY A 178 0.53 -8.96 46.28
N ALA A 179 0.33 -9.72 45.21
CA ALA A 179 -0.33 -9.23 44.01
C ALA A 179 -1.81 -8.99 44.32
N SER A 180 -2.29 -7.75 44.14
CA SER A 180 -3.72 -7.47 44.07
C SER A 180 -4.24 -7.92 42.72
N GLY A 181 -5.42 -8.52 42.67
CA GLY A 181 -5.97 -9.17 41.46
C GLY A 181 -5.86 -8.32 40.19
N GLY A 182 -5.49 -9.00 39.11
CA GLY A 182 -5.35 -8.39 37.79
C GLY A 182 -6.67 -7.84 37.26
N ARG A 183 -6.63 -6.66 36.62
CA ARG A 183 -7.76 -6.02 35.95
C ARG A 183 -7.58 -6.10 34.44
N ALA A 184 -8.48 -6.81 33.76
CA ALA A 184 -8.52 -6.82 32.30
C ALA A 184 -8.93 -5.44 31.75
N ARG A 185 -8.21 -4.94 30.79
CA ARG A 185 -8.46 -3.67 30.12
C ARG A 185 -8.43 -3.84 28.59
N THR A 186 -9.32 -3.17 27.92
CA THR A 186 -9.43 -3.20 26.47
C THR A 186 -9.74 -1.83 25.92
N PHE A 187 -9.13 -1.48 24.79
CA PHE A 187 -9.49 -0.29 24.03
C PHE A 187 -9.42 -0.59 22.54
N ARG A 188 -10.16 0.19 21.75
CA ARG A 188 -10.21 0.10 20.28
C ARG A 188 -9.92 1.46 19.67
N LYS A 189 -9.05 1.47 18.64
CA LYS A 189 -8.77 2.66 17.82
C LYS A 189 -9.15 2.40 16.36
N LEU A 190 -9.68 3.44 15.72
CA LEU A 190 -10.11 3.40 14.32
C LEU A 190 -9.22 4.32 13.49
N TYR A 191 -8.72 3.81 12.36
CA TYR A 191 -7.90 4.54 11.41
C TYR A 191 -8.59 4.49 10.05
N GLN A 192 -8.99 5.66 9.56
CA GLN A 192 -9.69 5.80 8.29
C GLN A 192 -8.72 6.21 7.19
N PHE A 193 -8.87 5.60 6.01
CA PHE A 193 -8.17 5.99 4.81
C PHE A 193 -9.04 5.72 3.58
N VAL A 194 -8.67 6.31 2.45
CA VAL A 194 -9.41 6.16 1.19
C VAL A 194 -8.50 5.49 0.17
N ALA A 195 -8.96 4.38 -0.40
CA ALA A 195 -8.33 3.76 -1.55
C ALA A 195 -8.91 4.38 -2.83
N GLN A 196 -8.04 4.81 -3.73
CA GLN A 196 -8.38 5.45 -5.00
C GLN A 196 -7.89 4.61 -6.17
N GLN A 197 -8.48 4.78 -7.34
CA GLN A 197 -7.91 4.21 -8.56
C GLN A 197 -6.58 4.89 -8.86
N LEU A 198 -5.57 4.10 -9.25
CA LEU A 198 -4.29 4.60 -9.74
C LEU A 198 -4.21 4.52 -11.25
N ILE A 199 -4.62 3.38 -11.80
CA ILE A 199 -4.64 3.14 -13.24
C ILE A 199 -6.08 2.84 -13.67
N ILE A 200 -6.59 3.62 -14.59
CA ILE A 200 -7.86 3.34 -15.27
C ILE A 200 -7.58 2.65 -16.60
N VAL A 201 -8.27 1.55 -16.84
CA VAL A 201 -8.16 0.77 -18.08
C VAL A 201 -9.41 0.94 -18.92
N ARG A 202 -9.26 1.48 -20.13
CA ARG A 202 -10.31 1.53 -21.14
C ARG A 202 -9.95 0.57 -22.26
N SER A 203 -10.80 -0.41 -22.53
CA SER A 203 -10.51 -1.45 -23.51
C SER A 203 -11.60 -1.57 -24.56
N LYS A 204 -11.20 -1.99 -25.76
CA LYS A 204 -12.06 -2.28 -26.88
C LYS A 204 -11.59 -3.52 -27.60
N ILE A 205 -12.52 -4.43 -27.89
CA ILE A 205 -12.26 -5.61 -28.72
C ILE A 205 -12.97 -5.45 -30.06
N THR A 206 -12.20 -5.56 -31.15
CA THR A 206 -12.71 -5.44 -32.52
C THR A 206 -12.47 -6.73 -33.28
N PRO A 207 -13.52 -7.38 -33.85
CA PRO A 207 -13.33 -8.58 -34.66
C PRO A 207 -12.63 -8.24 -35.96
N MET A 208 -11.71 -9.10 -36.38
CA MET A 208 -11.05 -9.04 -37.68
C MET A 208 -11.89 -9.77 -38.74
N LYS A 209 -11.83 -9.28 -39.97
CA LYS A 209 -12.49 -9.99 -41.11
C LYS A 209 -11.77 -11.29 -41.43
N GLN A 210 -12.49 -12.39 -41.38
CA GLN A 210 -11.99 -13.67 -41.89
C GLN A 210 -11.87 -13.63 -43.42
N ARG A 211 -10.77 -14.13 -43.98
CA ARG A 211 -10.56 -14.24 -45.42
C ARG A 211 -11.18 -15.51 -45.99
N SER A 212 -11.31 -16.55 -45.16
CA SER A 212 -11.88 -17.85 -45.51
C SER A 212 -12.74 -18.33 -44.31
N LYS A 213 -13.72 -19.22 -44.59
CA LYS A 213 -14.55 -19.84 -43.55
C LYS A 213 -13.78 -20.83 -42.66
N ASP A 214 -12.63 -21.32 -43.16
CA ASP A 214 -11.77 -22.26 -42.43
C ASP A 214 -10.67 -21.55 -41.62
N GLU A 215 -10.64 -20.21 -41.64
CA GLU A 215 -9.67 -19.43 -40.88
C GLU A 215 -10.18 -19.22 -39.45
N ASN A 216 -9.30 -19.38 -38.44
CA ASN A 216 -9.60 -19.10 -37.06
C ASN A 216 -10.08 -17.65 -36.89
N ARG A 217 -11.04 -17.44 -36.03
CA ARG A 217 -11.50 -16.09 -35.70
C ARG A 217 -10.40 -15.32 -34.95
N LYS A 218 -10.23 -14.06 -35.33
CA LYS A 218 -9.23 -13.16 -34.74
C LYS A 218 -9.89 -11.86 -34.31
N TRP A 219 -9.35 -11.31 -33.26
CA TRP A 219 -9.77 -10.00 -32.73
C TRP A 219 -8.54 -9.15 -32.39
N ILE A 220 -8.74 -7.85 -32.42
CA ILE A 220 -7.77 -6.89 -31.90
C ILE A 220 -8.34 -6.37 -30.59
N LEU A 221 -7.55 -6.51 -29.51
CA LEU A 221 -7.78 -5.86 -28.25
C LEU A 221 -6.89 -4.62 -28.18
N GLU A 222 -7.51 -3.46 -28.06
CA GLU A 222 -6.88 -2.19 -27.79
C GLU A 222 -7.20 -1.80 -26.34
N ALA A 223 -6.21 -1.43 -25.55
CA ALA A 223 -6.43 -0.93 -24.20
C ALA A 223 -5.60 0.33 -23.95
N GLN A 224 -6.23 1.31 -23.32
CA GLN A 224 -5.62 2.54 -22.85
C GLN A 224 -5.48 2.49 -21.34
N LEU A 225 -4.28 2.72 -20.85
CA LEU A 225 -3.90 2.74 -19.45
C LEU A 225 -3.66 4.21 -19.06
N GLU A 226 -4.51 4.79 -18.23
CA GLU A 226 -4.39 6.17 -17.79
C GLU A 226 -3.96 6.21 -16.33
N ASN A 227 -2.89 6.95 -16.02
CA ASN A 227 -2.50 7.23 -14.63
C ASN A 227 -3.36 8.38 -14.11
N VAL A 228 -4.30 8.06 -13.23
CA VAL A 228 -5.17 9.07 -12.56
C VAL A 228 -4.68 9.43 -11.15
N GLY A 229 -3.55 8.89 -10.74
CA GLY A 229 -2.91 9.22 -9.47
C GLY A 229 -2.17 10.57 -9.50
N GLU A 230 -1.67 10.99 -8.35
CA GLU A 230 -0.96 12.26 -8.17
C GLU A 230 0.55 12.15 -8.45
N THR A 231 1.09 10.93 -8.56
CA THR A 231 2.51 10.66 -8.76
C THR A 231 2.75 9.79 -9.98
N SER A 232 4.00 9.80 -10.47
CA SER A 232 4.39 8.92 -11.57
C SER A 232 4.30 7.44 -11.14
N VAL A 233 3.87 6.60 -12.06
CA VAL A 233 3.77 5.15 -11.87
C VAL A 233 4.51 4.43 -13.00
N ALA A 234 5.28 3.40 -12.67
CA ALA A 234 5.88 2.52 -13.65
C ALA A 234 4.94 1.33 -13.89
N VAL A 235 4.47 1.16 -15.10
CA VAL A 235 3.77 -0.06 -15.54
C VAL A 235 4.84 -1.09 -15.85
N GLU A 236 4.98 -2.09 -14.98
CA GLU A 236 6.03 -3.10 -15.11
C GLU A 236 5.66 -4.19 -16.12
N ARG A 237 4.37 -4.52 -16.20
CA ARG A 237 3.89 -5.59 -17.06
C ARG A 237 2.39 -5.44 -17.33
N VAL A 238 2.01 -5.74 -18.58
CA VAL A 238 0.62 -5.90 -18.99
C VAL A 238 0.46 -7.30 -19.57
N LEU A 239 -0.38 -8.12 -18.95
CA LEU A 239 -0.66 -9.47 -19.35
C LEU A 239 -2.10 -9.60 -19.83
N ALA A 240 -2.28 -10.36 -20.90
CA ALA A 240 -3.59 -10.85 -21.33
C ALA A 240 -3.76 -12.28 -20.80
N ASN A 241 -4.62 -12.46 -19.80
CA ASN A 241 -5.02 -13.77 -19.30
C ASN A 241 -6.09 -14.31 -20.24
N GLU A 242 -5.79 -15.40 -20.91
CA GLU A 242 -6.59 -16.01 -21.95
C GLU A 242 -7.77 -16.78 -21.35
N ASP A 243 -8.94 -16.70 -22.01
CA ASP A 243 -10.05 -17.62 -21.74
C ASP A 243 -9.84 -18.93 -22.51
N GLU A 244 -10.56 -19.98 -22.12
CA GLU A 244 -10.43 -21.31 -22.74
C GLU A 244 -10.66 -21.27 -24.25
N GLY A 245 -9.69 -21.71 -25.04
CA GLY A 245 -9.76 -21.74 -26.51
C GLY A 245 -9.40 -20.42 -27.21
N VAL A 246 -8.80 -19.46 -26.51
CA VAL A 246 -8.30 -18.21 -27.09
C VAL A 246 -6.83 -18.03 -26.76
N GLY A 247 -6.00 -17.74 -27.74
CA GLY A 247 -4.61 -17.32 -27.56
C GLY A 247 -4.47 -15.82 -27.72
N ALA A 248 -3.62 -15.17 -26.92
CA ALA A 248 -3.35 -13.74 -26.98
C ALA A 248 -1.87 -13.46 -27.26
N LYS A 249 -1.60 -12.57 -28.19
CA LYS A 249 -0.24 -12.15 -28.54
C LYS A 249 -0.12 -10.63 -28.46
N ALA A 250 0.79 -10.13 -27.62
CA ALA A 250 1.11 -8.71 -27.59
C ALA A 250 1.70 -8.27 -28.93
N VAL A 251 1.28 -7.10 -29.41
CA VAL A 251 1.81 -6.46 -30.61
C VAL A 251 3.04 -5.64 -30.27
N ASP A 252 3.00 -4.96 -29.12
CA ASP A 252 4.08 -4.12 -28.62
C ASP A 252 4.95 -4.91 -27.64
N GLY A 253 6.26 -4.62 -27.63
CA GLY A 253 7.28 -5.42 -26.95
C GLY A 253 7.26 -5.50 -25.44
N GLY A 254 6.25 -4.95 -24.75
CA GLY A 254 6.08 -5.08 -23.29
C GLY A 254 7.16 -4.40 -22.47
N GLU A 255 7.71 -3.29 -22.96
CA GLU A 255 8.68 -2.49 -22.20
C GLU A 255 8.01 -1.83 -20.98
N THR A 256 8.79 -1.68 -19.90
CA THR A 256 8.35 -0.91 -18.73
C THR A 256 8.17 0.55 -19.11
N VAL A 257 6.97 1.08 -18.93
CA VAL A 257 6.63 2.47 -19.25
C VAL A 257 6.37 3.23 -17.96
N VAL A 258 6.89 4.46 -17.87
CA VAL A 258 6.61 5.36 -16.75
C VAL A 258 5.55 6.36 -17.17
N LEU A 259 4.39 6.28 -16.54
CA LEU A 259 3.27 7.21 -16.74
C LEU A 259 3.31 8.30 -15.68
N LYS A 260 3.43 9.55 -16.10
CA LYS A 260 3.20 10.71 -15.23
C LYS A 260 1.70 10.85 -14.95
N PRO A 261 1.30 11.66 -13.94
CA PRO A 261 -0.10 11.99 -13.75
C PRO A 261 -0.77 12.44 -15.06
N GLN A 262 -1.91 11.83 -15.41
CA GLN A 262 -2.71 12.07 -16.63
C GLN A 262 -2.09 11.55 -17.94
N ASP A 263 -0.91 10.92 -17.90
CA ASP A 263 -0.38 10.24 -19.08
C ASP A 263 -1.23 9.00 -19.40
N VAL A 264 -1.31 8.73 -20.70
CA VAL A 264 -2.04 7.57 -21.26
C VAL A 264 -1.09 6.74 -22.09
N GLU A 265 -1.01 5.45 -21.81
CA GLU A 265 -0.33 4.44 -22.62
C GLU A 265 -1.33 3.58 -23.35
N GLN A 266 -1.03 3.21 -24.59
CA GLN A 266 -1.85 2.31 -25.37
C GLN A 266 -1.14 0.98 -25.59
N VAL A 267 -1.80 -0.11 -25.22
CA VAL A 267 -1.33 -1.48 -25.45
C VAL A 267 -2.27 -2.21 -26.37
N MET A 268 -1.71 -3.11 -27.20
CA MET A 268 -2.48 -3.83 -28.19
C MET A 268 -2.13 -5.32 -28.17
N PHE A 269 -3.18 -6.15 -28.30
CA PHE A 269 -3.05 -7.60 -28.42
C PHE A 269 -3.86 -8.11 -29.62
N VAL A 270 -3.30 -9.11 -30.30
CA VAL A 270 -4.05 -9.92 -31.25
C VAL A 270 -4.53 -11.17 -30.52
N LEU A 271 -5.83 -11.37 -30.53
CA LEU A 271 -6.48 -12.56 -29.99
C LEU A 271 -6.83 -13.50 -31.15
N GLU A 272 -6.60 -14.79 -30.97
CA GLU A 272 -6.88 -15.81 -31.98
C GLU A 272 -7.57 -17.01 -31.34
N GLU A 273 -8.62 -17.52 -32.01
CA GLU A 273 -9.30 -18.75 -31.61
C GLU A 273 -8.37 -19.96 -31.81
N ASP A 274 -8.20 -20.77 -30.79
CA ASP A 274 -7.30 -21.93 -30.76
C ASP A 274 -7.96 -23.19 -31.38
N GLY A 275 -8.77 -23.16 -32.35
CA GLY A 275 -9.32 -24.29 -33.11
C GLY A 275 -9.84 -25.54 -32.34
N ASN A 276 -9.41 -25.72 -31.11
CA ASN A 276 -9.72 -26.85 -30.22
C ASN A 276 -10.82 -26.55 -29.17
N GLY A 277 -11.14 -25.29 -28.97
CA GLY A 277 -12.15 -24.84 -27.98
C GLY A 277 -13.46 -24.51 -28.66
N LYS A 278 -14.55 -25.00 -28.12
CA LYS A 278 -15.84 -24.34 -28.37
C LYS A 278 -15.80 -23.07 -27.54
N ILE A 279 -15.63 -21.91 -28.19
CA ILE A 279 -15.89 -20.63 -27.49
C ILE A 279 -17.37 -20.66 -27.06
N GLY A 280 -17.61 -21.31 -25.96
CA GLY A 280 -18.95 -21.45 -25.36
C GLY A 280 -19.44 -20.19 -24.69
N GLY A 281 -18.54 -19.18 -24.53
CA GLY A 281 -18.81 -17.90 -23.91
C GLY A 281 -18.46 -16.74 -24.83
N ARG A 282 -18.95 -15.56 -24.50
CA ARG A 282 -18.63 -14.31 -25.17
C ARG A 282 -17.31 -13.68 -24.66
N THR A 283 -16.73 -14.23 -23.60
CA THR A 283 -15.49 -13.77 -22.98
C THR A 283 -14.28 -14.27 -23.74
N LEU A 284 -13.25 -13.45 -23.89
CA LEU A 284 -12.04 -13.76 -24.64
C LEU A 284 -10.79 -13.65 -23.77
N VAL A 285 -10.69 -12.61 -22.95
CA VAL A 285 -9.46 -12.28 -22.26
C VAL A 285 -9.74 -11.37 -21.05
N GLN A 286 -8.85 -11.42 -20.06
CA GLN A 286 -8.79 -10.49 -18.94
C GLN A 286 -7.40 -9.85 -18.93
N LEU A 287 -7.30 -8.53 -18.81
CA LEU A 287 -6.01 -7.86 -18.65
C LEU A 287 -5.61 -7.79 -17.17
N SER A 288 -4.35 -8.10 -16.91
CA SER A 288 -3.67 -7.86 -15.63
C SER A 288 -2.54 -6.86 -15.84
N ILE A 289 -2.52 -5.80 -15.04
CA ILE A 289 -1.57 -4.71 -15.12
C ILE A 289 -0.81 -4.66 -13.80
N ASP A 290 0.47 -4.98 -13.83
CA ASP A 290 1.36 -4.85 -12.67
C ASP A 290 2.06 -3.51 -12.73
N TRP A 291 2.04 -2.79 -11.63
CA TRP A 291 2.59 -1.46 -11.54
C TRP A 291 3.43 -1.26 -10.28
N ARG A 292 4.25 -0.21 -10.32
CA ARG A 292 5.05 0.24 -9.18
C ARG A 292 4.94 1.75 -9.02
N SER A 293 4.65 2.21 -7.82
CA SER A 293 4.62 3.63 -7.49
C SER A 293 6.02 4.24 -7.38
N ALA A 294 6.10 5.57 -7.34
CA ALA A 294 7.36 6.28 -7.12
C ALA A 294 8.03 5.93 -5.78
N MET A 295 7.25 5.53 -4.76
CA MET A 295 7.75 5.11 -3.46
C MET A 295 8.07 3.61 -3.41
N GLY A 296 7.95 2.90 -4.54
CA GLY A 296 8.29 1.50 -4.69
C GLY A 296 7.23 0.50 -4.22
N GLU A 297 6.04 0.98 -3.83
CA GLU A 297 4.90 0.11 -3.62
C GLU A 297 4.53 -0.55 -4.94
N LYS A 298 4.22 -1.84 -4.85
CA LYS A 298 3.73 -2.62 -5.98
C LYS A 298 2.23 -2.81 -5.87
N GLY A 299 1.59 -2.86 -7.02
CA GLY A 299 0.20 -3.22 -7.12
C GLY A 299 -0.12 -3.92 -8.43
N SER A 300 -1.29 -4.51 -8.48
CA SER A 300 -1.81 -5.18 -9.66
C SER A 300 -3.28 -4.85 -9.80
N VAL A 301 -3.67 -4.48 -11.00
CA VAL A 301 -5.08 -4.23 -11.36
C VAL A 301 -5.49 -5.21 -12.43
N THR A 302 -6.64 -5.85 -12.26
CA THR A 302 -7.23 -6.73 -13.26
C THR A 302 -8.52 -6.13 -13.79
N THR A 303 -8.73 -6.18 -15.10
CA THR A 303 -10.02 -5.87 -15.69
C THR A 303 -11.03 -6.97 -15.37
N GLY A 304 -12.31 -6.72 -15.56
CA GLY A 304 -13.25 -7.82 -15.77
C GLY A 304 -12.90 -8.63 -17.03
N TRP A 305 -13.54 -9.77 -17.21
CA TRP A 305 -13.44 -10.53 -18.45
C TRP A 305 -14.03 -9.72 -19.60
N LEU A 306 -13.21 -9.54 -20.64
CA LEU A 306 -13.52 -8.76 -21.82
C LEU A 306 -14.14 -9.65 -22.90
N ALA A 307 -15.19 -9.13 -23.54
CA ALA A 307 -15.95 -9.85 -24.55
C ALA A 307 -15.99 -9.06 -25.85
N SER A 308 -16.06 -9.77 -26.98
CA SER A 308 -16.36 -9.15 -28.27
C SER A 308 -17.84 -8.73 -28.29
N ARG A 309 -18.11 -7.48 -28.64
CA ARG A 309 -19.47 -7.07 -29.00
C ARG A 309 -19.75 -7.63 -30.40
N SER A 310 -20.71 -8.56 -30.49
CA SER A 310 -21.23 -9.10 -31.76
C SER A 310 -21.91 -8.03 -32.58
#